data_6870acda5268acbfb83265b3e7d1fc20
#
_entry.id   6870acda5268acbfb83265b3e7d1fc20
#
_cell.length_a   1.000
_cell.length_b   1.000
_cell.length_c   1.000
_cell.angle_alpha   90.00
_cell.angle_beta   90.00
_cell.angle_gamma   90.00
#
_symmetry.space_group_name_H-M   'P 1'
#
loop_
_entity.id
_entity.type
_entity.pdbx_description
1 polymer ?
#
loop_
_entity_poly.entity_id
_entity_poly.type
_entity_poly.pdbx_seq_one_letter_code
_entity_poly.pdbx_strand_id
1 'polypeptide(L)'
;MNKIILLSVLVSSTIVFGADMDIQKQKAAAGELKKTMMGELKAKLSENPVSAIEFCSKNALVITDSVAKKHGLKIKRVSEKNRNTANTTDASDKKAIAHFAEAMKQSGKPGEFVVVDGKYYEPMVTNDMCMVCHGKEETISAPVADKIKKLYPADKALGYSVGELRGVIAVW
;
A
#
# COMPACT_ATOMS: atom_id res chain seq x y z
N MET A 1 -30.40 -60.19 -3.98
CA MET A 1 -30.35 -59.22 -2.87
C MET A 1 -29.06 -58.44 -2.99
N ASN A 2 -29.10 -57.30 -3.72
CA ASN A 2 -27.92 -56.44 -3.94
C ASN A 2 -27.89 -55.37 -2.83
N LYS A 3 -26.84 -55.43 -2.00
CA LYS A 3 -26.57 -54.34 -1.02
C LYS A 3 -25.82 -53.22 -1.73
N ILE A 4 -26.46 -52.06 -1.91
CA ILE A 4 -25.85 -50.83 -2.36
C ILE A 4 -25.17 -50.20 -1.14
N ILE A 5 -23.83 -50.14 -1.16
CA ILE A 5 -23.04 -49.38 -0.17
C ILE A 5 -22.97 -47.96 -0.64
N LEU A 6 -23.68 -47.04 0.04
CA LEU A 6 -23.54 -45.62 -0.14
C LEU A 6 -22.23 -45.14 0.53
N LEU A 7 -21.24 -44.81 -0.27
CA LEU A 7 -20.01 -44.16 0.18
C LEU A 7 -20.26 -42.65 0.33
N SER A 8 -20.48 -42.18 1.54
CA SER A 8 -20.62 -40.76 1.85
C SER A 8 -19.24 -40.11 1.76
N VAL A 9 -19.03 -39.30 0.71
CA VAL A 9 -17.85 -38.41 0.60
C VAL A 9 -18.05 -37.21 1.53
N LEU A 10 -17.40 -37.25 2.69
CA LEU A 10 -17.23 -36.09 3.54
C LEU A 10 -16.22 -35.14 2.88
N VAL A 11 -16.71 -34.14 2.12
CA VAL A 11 -15.89 -33.03 1.65
C VAL A 11 -15.58 -32.13 2.83
N SER A 12 -14.34 -32.16 3.28
CA SER A 12 -13.85 -31.35 4.40
C SER A 12 -13.80 -29.88 4.01
N SER A 13 -14.75 -29.08 4.51
CA SER A 13 -14.89 -27.65 4.27
C SER A 13 -13.95 -26.75 5.13
N THR A 14 -12.89 -27.33 5.71
CA THR A 14 -12.00 -26.61 6.64
C THR A 14 -10.94 -25.71 5.98
N ILE A 15 -10.67 -25.88 4.69
CA ILE A 15 -9.61 -25.12 4.00
C ILE A 15 -10.05 -23.68 3.64
N VAL A 16 -11.34 -23.45 3.41
CA VAL A 16 -11.85 -22.13 2.99
C VAL A 16 -11.85 -21.12 4.15
N PHE A 17 -12.13 -21.55 5.38
CA PHE A 17 -12.17 -20.68 6.55
C PHE A 17 -10.81 -20.08 6.95
N GLY A 18 -9.72 -20.81 6.78
CA GLY A 18 -8.37 -20.35 7.13
C GLY A 18 -7.88 -19.24 6.21
N ALA A 19 -8.06 -19.38 4.90
CA ALA A 19 -7.64 -18.39 3.90
C ALA A 19 -8.43 -17.07 4.01
N ASP A 20 -9.73 -17.14 4.30
CA ASP A 20 -10.56 -15.95 4.53
C ASP A 20 -10.16 -15.19 5.80
N MET A 21 -9.85 -15.89 6.89
CA MET A 21 -9.38 -15.26 8.12
C MET A 21 -8.03 -14.57 7.94
N ASP A 22 -7.11 -15.13 7.17
CA ASP A 22 -5.82 -14.51 6.86
C ASP A 22 -5.99 -13.23 6.02
N ILE A 23 -6.86 -13.25 5.03
CA ILE A 23 -7.18 -12.06 4.21
C ILE A 23 -7.80 -10.96 5.06
N GLN A 24 -8.74 -11.28 5.95
CA GLN A 24 -9.36 -10.29 6.85
C GLN A 24 -8.33 -9.66 7.80
N LYS A 25 -7.41 -10.44 8.34
CA LYS A 25 -6.31 -9.96 9.17
C LYS A 25 -5.37 -9.02 8.40
N GLN A 26 -5.00 -9.40 7.18
CA GLN A 26 -4.16 -8.60 6.29
C GLN A 26 -4.85 -7.29 5.88
N LYS A 27 -6.14 -7.34 5.56
CA LYS A 27 -6.97 -6.17 5.26
C LYS A 27 -7.05 -5.21 6.46
N ALA A 28 -7.26 -5.74 7.65
CA ALA A 28 -7.27 -4.94 8.88
C ALA A 28 -5.93 -4.22 9.12
N ALA A 29 -4.82 -4.93 8.92
CA ALA A 29 -3.48 -4.36 9.07
C ALA A 29 -3.18 -3.26 8.03
N ALA A 30 -3.52 -3.49 6.76
CA ALA A 30 -3.39 -2.48 5.71
C ALA A 30 -4.26 -1.25 5.98
N GLY A 31 -5.51 -1.45 6.42
CA GLY A 31 -6.44 -0.39 6.79
C GLY A 31 -5.95 0.45 7.97
N GLU A 32 -5.41 -0.19 9.02
CA GLU A 32 -4.82 0.50 10.16
C GLU A 32 -3.60 1.34 9.73
N LEU A 33 -2.71 0.78 8.91
CA LEU A 33 -1.56 1.51 8.39
C LEU A 33 -2.00 2.75 7.59
N LYS A 34 -2.95 2.60 6.66
CA LYS A 34 -3.50 3.74 5.90
C LYS A 34 -4.06 4.81 6.82
N LYS A 35 -4.92 4.43 7.76
CA LYS A 35 -5.57 5.37 8.70
C LYS A 35 -4.55 6.13 9.52
N THR A 36 -3.59 5.44 10.12
CA THR A 36 -2.54 6.05 10.97
C THR A 36 -1.67 7.00 10.14
N MET A 37 -1.14 6.52 9.00
CA MET A 37 -0.29 7.34 8.14
C MET A 37 -0.99 8.59 7.61
N MET A 38 -2.25 8.46 7.17
CA MET A 38 -3.00 9.60 6.62
C MET A 38 -3.41 10.59 7.72
N GLY A 39 -3.73 10.11 8.92
CA GLY A 39 -4.03 10.97 10.07
C GLY A 39 -2.82 11.83 10.46
N GLU A 40 -1.68 11.21 10.65
CA GLU A 40 -0.43 11.89 11.00
C GLU A 40 0.04 12.85 9.88
N LEU A 41 -0.03 12.39 8.62
CA LEU A 41 0.33 13.22 7.48
C LEU A 41 -0.54 14.47 7.40
N LYS A 42 -1.86 14.33 7.56
CA LYS A 42 -2.82 15.44 7.57
C LYS A 42 -2.50 16.44 8.68
N ALA A 43 -2.21 15.97 9.88
CA ALA A 43 -1.84 16.83 11.02
C ALA A 43 -0.56 17.63 10.70
N LYS A 44 0.47 16.97 10.17
CA LYS A 44 1.74 17.63 9.82
C LYS A 44 1.62 18.61 8.65
N LEU A 45 0.80 18.30 7.66
CA LEU A 45 0.51 19.23 6.56
C LEU A 45 -0.23 20.49 7.04
N SER A 46 -1.10 20.35 8.06
CA SER A 46 -1.79 21.50 8.67
C SER A 46 -0.84 22.41 9.46
N GLU A 47 0.24 21.87 10.00
CA GLU A 47 1.31 22.67 10.62
C GLU A 47 2.11 23.43 9.55
N ASN A 48 2.79 22.68 8.69
CA ASN A 48 3.41 23.19 7.48
C ASN A 48 3.86 22.00 6.59
N PRO A 49 3.90 22.15 5.25
CA PRO A 49 4.29 21.08 4.34
C PRO A 49 5.70 20.52 4.54
N VAL A 50 6.65 21.34 5.01
CA VAL A 50 8.03 20.91 5.27
C VAL A 50 8.09 19.95 6.47
N SER A 51 7.28 20.20 7.51
CA SER A 51 7.13 19.31 8.67
C SER A 51 6.61 17.93 8.27
N ALA A 52 5.72 17.88 7.27
CA ALA A 52 5.21 16.61 6.74
C ALA A 52 6.32 15.79 6.05
N ILE A 53 7.25 16.42 5.33
CA ILE A 53 8.39 15.70 4.73
C ILE A 53 9.33 15.15 5.81
N GLU A 54 9.62 15.94 6.84
CA GLU A 54 10.45 15.51 7.97
C GLU A 54 9.81 14.34 8.72
N PHE A 55 8.50 14.45 8.99
CA PHE A 55 7.74 13.36 9.60
C PHE A 55 7.84 12.07 8.77
N CYS A 56 7.56 12.14 7.47
CA CYS A 56 7.62 10.98 6.58
C CYS A 56 9.02 10.34 6.58
N SER A 57 10.08 11.14 6.59
CA SER A 57 11.45 10.62 6.56
C SER A 57 11.82 9.86 7.82
N LYS A 58 11.34 10.29 8.99
CA LYS A 58 11.68 9.73 10.29
C LYS A 58 10.72 8.62 10.75
N ASN A 59 9.43 8.80 10.48
CA ASN A 59 8.39 8.01 11.14
C ASN A 59 7.66 7.02 10.22
N ALA A 60 7.69 7.20 8.90
CA ALA A 60 6.88 6.38 8.03
C ALA A 60 7.23 4.88 8.06
N LEU A 61 8.50 4.50 8.18
CA LEU A 61 8.92 3.11 8.36
C LEU A 61 8.62 2.61 9.77
N VAL A 62 8.85 3.45 10.80
CA VAL A 62 8.56 3.12 12.19
C VAL A 62 7.09 2.78 12.40
N ILE A 63 6.18 3.59 11.83
CA ILE A 63 4.74 3.33 11.87
C ILE A 63 4.40 2.04 11.14
N THR A 64 4.98 1.81 9.95
CA THR A 64 4.76 0.58 9.19
C THR A 64 5.18 -0.66 10.01
N ASP A 65 6.35 -0.63 10.62
CA ASP A 65 6.86 -1.72 11.46
C ASP A 65 6.04 -1.92 12.74
N SER A 66 5.56 -0.84 13.35
CA SER A 66 4.71 -0.89 14.55
C SER A 66 3.38 -1.60 14.25
N VAL A 67 2.72 -1.23 13.15
CA VAL A 67 1.48 -1.88 12.71
C VAL A 67 1.73 -3.34 12.35
N ALA A 68 2.80 -3.63 11.62
CA ALA A 68 3.20 -5.00 11.27
C ALA A 68 3.37 -5.88 12.52
N LYS A 69 4.11 -5.42 13.51
CA LYS A 69 4.32 -6.12 14.79
C LYS A 69 3.02 -6.34 15.56
N LYS A 70 2.16 -5.31 15.65
CA LYS A 70 0.86 -5.39 16.32
C LYS A 70 -0.02 -6.49 15.74
N HIS A 71 -0.02 -6.65 14.42
CA HIS A 71 -0.81 -7.68 13.75
C HIS A 71 -0.08 -9.04 13.60
N GLY A 72 1.20 -9.14 13.99
CA GLY A 72 2.00 -10.34 13.77
C GLY A 72 2.15 -10.67 12.28
N LEU A 73 2.34 -9.65 11.44
CA LEU A 73 2.45 -9.72 9.99
C LEU A 73 3.69 -8.95 9.52
N LYS A 74 4.04 -9.10 8.25
CA LYS A 74 4.99 -8.23 7.57
C LYS A 74 4.22 -7.26 6.68
N ILE A 75 4.61 -5.98 6.70
CA ILE A 75 3.98 -4.94 5.89
C ILE A 75 5.06 -4.12 5.21
N LYS A 76 4.84 -3.79 3.94
CA LYS A 76 5.69 -2.91 3.16
C LYS A 76 4.84 -2.00 2.27
N ARG A 77 5.23 -0.74 2.15
CA ARG A 77 4.68 0.14 1.12
C ARG A 77 5.68 0.16 -0.03
N VAL A 78 5.26 -0.16 -1.23
CA VAL A 78 6.15 -0.27 -2.39
C VAL A 78 5.65 0.53 -3.58
N SER A 79 6.57 0.99 -4.40
CA SER A 79 6.28 1.73 -5.61
C SER A 79 7.46 1.64 -6.58
N GLU A 80 7.18 1.61 -7.88
CA GLU A 80 8.21 1.73 -8.90
C GLU A 80 8.85 3.12 -8.90
N LYS A 81 8.05 4.18 -8.62
CA LYS A 81 8.54 5.54 -8.36
C LYS A 81 8.62 5.76 -6.84
N ASN A 82 9.57 5.08 -6.19
CA ASN A 82 9.74 5.17 -4.74
C ASN A 82 10.48 6.46 -4.33
N ARG A 83 10.07 7.06 -3.20
CA ARG A 83 10.79 8.17 -2.54
C ARG A 83 11.88 7.63 -1.62
N ASN A 84 11.50 6.71 -0.73
CA ASN A 84 12.46 6.03 0.13
C ASN A 84 12.95 4.75 -0.58
N THR A 85 14.26 4.56 -0.63
CA THR A 85 14.90 3.38 -1.27
C THR A 85 14.52 2.06 -0.60
N ALA A 86 14.12 2.07 0.67
CA ALA A 86 13.57 0.89 1.35
C ALA A 86 12.25 0.39 0.74
N ASN A 87 11.55 1.22 -0.04
CA ASN A 87 10.26 0.92 -0.65
C ASN A 87 10.37 0.47 -2.12
N THR A 88 11.48 -0.15 -2.49
CA THR A 88 11.68 -0.78 -3.81
C THR A 88 10.78 -2.00 -3.98
N THR A 89 10.41 -2.29 -5.21
CA THR A 89 9.55 -3.43 -5.59
C THR A 89 10.34 -4.70 -5.83
N ASP A 90 9.78 -5.84 -5.45
CA ASP A 90 10.17 -7.17 -5.92
C ASP A 90 9.29 -7.63 -7.12
N ALA A 91 9.45 -8.88 -7.57
CA ALA A 91 8.69 -9.42 -8.71
C ALA A 91 7.18 -9.51 -8.42
N SER A 92 6.78 -9.92 -7.22
CA SER A 92 5.37 -10.01 -6.81
C SER A 92 4.73 -8.63 -6.69
N ASP A 93 5.47 -7.66 -6.13
CA ASP A 93 5.05 -6.26 -6.01
C ASP A 93 4.75 -5.66 -7.40
N LYS A 94 5.61 -5.91 -8.38
CA LYS A 94 5.42 -5.44 -9.76
C LYS A 94 4.18 -6.05 -10.41
N LYS A 95 3.94 -7.36 -10.21
CA LYS A 95 2.71 -8.02 -10.71
C LYS A 95 1.45 -7.38 -10.10
N ALA A 96 1.46 -7.11 -8.80
CA ALA A 96 0.34 -6.46 -8.13
C ALA A 96 0.12 -5.02 -8.63
N ILE A 97 1.19 -4.23 -8.81
CA ILE A 97 1.10 -2.88 -9.37
C ILE A 97 0.54 -2.93 -10.80
N ALA A 98 1.01 -3.85 -11.64
CA ALA A 98 0.51 -4.01 -13.01
C ALA A 98 -0.98 -4.40 -13.04
N HIS A 99 -1.43 -5.28 -12.13
CA HIS A 99 -2.84 -5.64 -11.98
C HIS A 99 -3.72 -4.41 -11.70
N PHE A 100 -3.34 -3.59 -10.71
CA PHE A 100 -4.10 -2.39 -10.37
C PHE A 100 -4.05 -1.33 -11.47
N ALA A 101 -2.91 -1.16 -12.15
CA ALA A 101 -2.78 -0.23 -13.25
C ALA A 101 -3.68 -0.62 -14.43
N GLU A 102 -3.79 -1.91 -14.73
CA GLU A 102 -4.68 -2.40 -15.78
C GLU A 102 -6.16 -2.24 -15.40
N ALA A 103 -6.55 -2.55 -14.15
CA ALA A 103 -7.89 -2.31 -13.66
C ALA A 103 -8.30 -0.82 -13.75
N MET A 104 -7.37 0.09 -13.43
CA MET A 104 -7.59 1.53 -13.57
C MET A 104 -7.80 1.97 -15.01
N LYS A 105 -7.08 1.39 -15.98
CA LYS A 105 -7.28 1.68 -17.41
C LYS A 105 -8.66 1.22 -17.89
N GLN A 106 -9.11 0.05 -17.43
CA GLN A 106 -10.35 -0.56 -17.87
C GLN A 106 -11.60 0.06 -17.24
N SER A 107 -11.54 0.41 -15.96
CA SER A 107 -12.70 0.81 -15.15
C SER A 107 -12.59 2.18 -14.47
N GLY A 108 -11.45 2.84 -14.58
CA GLY A 108 -11.16 4.07 -13.83
C GLY A 108 -10.90 3.84 -12.33
N LYS A 109 -10.94 2.60 -11.84
CA LYS A 109 -10.75 2.24 -10.43
C LYS A 109 -9.80 1.04 -10.31
N PRO A 110 -8.90 1.02 -9.30
CA PRO A 110 -7.93 -0.08 -9.16
C PRO A 110 -8.52 -1.39 -8.60
N GLY A 111 -9.75 -1.38 -8.07
CA GLY A 111 -10.27 -2.45 -7.23
C GLY A 111 -9.85 -2.29 -5.76
N GLU A 112 -10.26 -3.24 -4.91
CA GLU A 112 -9.98 -3.16 -3.47
C GLU A 112 -8.62 -3.78 -3.11
N PHE A 113 -8.41 -5.02 -3.53
CA PHE A 113 -7.18 -5.77 -3.24
C PHE A 113 -6.91 -6.86 -4.29
N VAL A 114 -5.69 -7.40 -4.27
CA VAL A 114 -5.31 -8.62 -5.00
C VAL A 114 -4.35 -9.44 -4.14
N VAL A 115 -4.38 -10.76 -4.31
CA VAL A 115 -3.39 -11.67 -3.72
C VAL A 115 -2.46 -12.18 -4.82
N VAL A 116 -1.16 -11.95 -4.67
CA VAL A 116 -0.13 -12.37 -5.63
C VAL A 116 0.99 -13.07 -4.87
N ASP A 117 1.32 -14.29 -5.28
CA ASP A 117 2.38 -15.11 -4.69
C ASP A 117 2.27 -15.21 -3.14
N GLY A 118 1.04 -15.34 -2.61
CA GLY A 118 0.74 -15.45 -1.17
C GLY A 118 0.79 -14.14 -0.38
N LYS A 119 1.02 -13.00 -1.03
CA LYS A 119 0.96 -11.67 -0.39
C LYS A 119 -0.34 -10.97 -0.76
N TYR A 120 -0.97 -10.33 0.22
CA TYR A 120 -2.10 -9.44 0.06
C TYR A 120 -1.62 -8.04 -0.34
N TYR A 121 -2.28 -7.42 -1.30
CA TYR A 121 -1.95 -6.09 -1.78
C TYR A 121 -3.16 -5.18 -1.85
N GLU A 122 -3.02 -3.95 -1.36
CA GLU A 122 -3.99 -2.87 -1.57
C GLU A 122 -3.38 -1.70 -2.34
N PRO A 123 -4.13 -1.06 -3.26
CA PRO A 123 -3.64 0.07 -4.01
C PRO A 123 -3.55 1.33 -3.14
N MET A 124 -2.54 2.14 -3.40
CA MET A 124 -2.43 3.51 -2.92
C MET A 124 -2.66 4.45 -4.09
N VAL A 125 -3.79 5.16 -4.08
CA VAL A 125 -4.17 6.14 -5.10
C VAL A 125 -3.95 7.55 -4.55
N THR A 126 -3.45 8.43 -5.39
CA THR A 126 -3.20 9.84 -5.04
C THR A 126 -4.50 10.63 -4.94
N ASN A 127 -4.51 11.62 -4.05
CA ASN A 127 -5.55 12.64 -3.93
C ASN A 127 -4.92 14.04 -3.90
N ASP A 128 -5.73 15.08 -3.75
CA ASP A 128 -5.26 16.49 -3.75
C ASP A 128 -4.16 16.73 -2.70
N MET A 129 -4.28 16.16 -1.51
CA MET A 129 -3.28 16.31 -0.44
C MET A 129 -1.92 15.72 -0.85
N CYS A 130 -1.90 14.69 -1.67
CA CYS A 130 -0.66 14.06 -2.14
C CYS A 130 0.13 14.98 -3.08
N MET A 131 -0.55 15.89 -3.79
CA MET A 131 0.06 16.78 -4.78
C MET A 131 1.03 17.78 -4.15
N VAL A 132 0.85 18.12 -2.88
CA VAL A 132 1.78 18.99 -2.14
C VAL A 132 3.23 18.50 -2.21
N CYS A 133 3.43 17.18 -2.26
CA CYS A 133 4.74 16.54 -2.20
C CYS A 133 5.03 15.58 -3.36
N HIS A 134 4.02 15.20 -4.13
CA HIS A 134 4.14 14.21 -5.21
C HIS A 134 3.67 14.72 -6.57
N GLY A 135 3.15 15.95 -6.63
CA GLY A 135 2.72 16.61 -7.85
C GLY A 135 3.86 16.83 -8.86
N LYS A 136 3.57 17.55 -9.92
CA LYS A 136 4.57 17.95 -10.90
C LYS A 136 5.61 18.85 -10.24
N GLU A 137 6.85 18.76 -10.67
CA GLU A 137 7.98 19.48 -10.05
C GLU A 137 7.73 20.99 -9.99
N GLU A 138 7.18 21.57 -11.06
CA GLU A 138 6.86 22.99 -11.17
C GLU A 138 5.71 23.45 -10.25
N THR A 139 4.92 22.52 -9.70
CA THR A 139 3.80 22.85 -8.79
C THR A 139 4.15 22.69 -7.31
N ILE A 140 5.29 22.09 -7.01
CA ILE A 140 5.75 21.90 -5.62
C ILE A 140 6.47 23.17 -5.17
N SER A 141 6.11 23.69 -3.99
CA SER A 141 6.75 24.89 -3.44
C SER A 141 8.25 24.66 -3.21
N ALA A 142 9.07 25.67 -3.46
CA ALA A 142 10.52 25.58 -3.33
C ALA A 142 10.98 25.03 -1.96
N PRO A 143 10.43 25.46 -0.79
CA PRO A 143 10.85 24.91 0.50
C PRO A 143 10.58 23.38 0.63
N VAL A 144 9.50 22.89 0.02
CA VAL A 144 9.16 21.45 0.02
C VAL A 144 10.10 20.70 -0.91
N ALA A 145 10.34 21.20 -2.13
CA ALA A 145 11.26 20.60 -3.09
C ALA A 145 12.69 20.48 -2.53
N ASP A 146 13.21 21.54 -1.91
CA ASP A 146 14.53 21.55 -1.27
C ASP A 146 14.63 20.54 -0.14
N LYS A 147 13.56 20.44 0.69
CA LYS A 147 13.51 19.47 1.77
C LYS A 147 13.48 18.03 1.25
N ILE A 148 12.70 17.77 0.20
CA ILE A 148 12.66 16.46 -0.46
C ILE A 148 14.03 16.09 -0.98
N LYS A 149 14.65 16.97 -1.76
CA LYS A 149 16.00 16.75 -2.33
C LYS A 149 17.05 16.46 -1.26
N LYS A 150 16.99 17.18 -0.12
CA LYS A 150 17.91 17.00 1.01
C LYS A 150 17.73 15.65 1.70
N LEU A 151 16.48 15.22 1.94
CA LEU A 151 16.18 14.00 2.72
C LEU A 151 16.09 12.74 1.85
N TYR A 152 15.85 12.89 0.55
CA TYR A 152 15.66 11.81 -0.39
C TYR A 152 16.42 12.07 -1.71
N PRO A 153 17.74 12.01 -1.71
CA PRO A 153 18.55 12.34 -2.90
C PRO A 153 18.28 11.41 -4.09
N ALA A 154 17.70 10.23 -3.86
CA ALA A 154 17.30 9.27 -4.89
C ALA A 154 15.77 9.24 -5.13
N ASP A 155 15.06 10.35 -4.81
CA ASP A 155 13.60 10.44 -4.99
C ASP A 155 13.19 10.27 -6.46
N LYS A 156 12.19 9.39 -6.67
CA LYS A 156 11.55 9.16 -7.98
C LYS A 156 10.05 9.50 -7.93
N ALA A 157 9.55 9.98 -6.80
CA ALA A 157 8.12 10.07 -6.51
C ALA A 157 7.51 11.44 -6.82
N LEU A 158 7.88 12.01 -7.94
CA LEU A 158 7.36 13.28 -8.47
C LEU A 158 6.55 13.06 -9.76
N GLY A 159 5.82 14.08 -10.19
CA GLY A 159 5.07 14.10 -11.45
C GLY A 159 3.80 13.27 -11.42
N TYR A 160 3.14 13.14 -10.27
CA TYR A 160 1.82 12.51 -10.17
C TYR A 160 0.70 13.53 -10.37
N SER A 161 -0.43 13.03 -10.86
CA SER A 161 -1.72 13.71 -10.87
C SER A 161 -2.67 13.05 -9.85
N VAL A 162 -3.74 13.75 -9.47
CA VAL A 162 -4.80 13.20 -8.62
C VAL A 162 -5.44 11.99 -9.30
N GLY A 163 -5.69 10.94 -8.55
CA GLY A 163 -6.30 9.71 -9.04
C GLY A 163 -5.31 8.69 -9.62
N GLU A 164 -4.01 8.97 -9.66
CA GLU A 164 -3.02 8.02 -10.15
C GLU A 164 -2.59 6.98 -9.11
N LEU A 165 -2.22 5.79 -9.57
CA LEU A 165 -1.67 4.74 -8.73
C LEU A 165 -0.27 5.13 -8.25
N ARG A 166 -0.15 5.42 -6.95
CA ARG A 166 1.12 5.79 -6.32
C ARG A 166 1.99 4.57 -6.01
N GLY A 167 1.37 3.43 -5.83
CA GLY A 167 1.99 2.17 -5.44
C GLY A 167 1.03 1.28 -4.69
N VAL A 168 1.54 0.34 -3.91
CA VAL A 168 0.73 -0.63 -3.16
C VAL A 168 1.24 -0.80 -1.73
N ILE A 169 0.33 -1.24 -0.83
CA ILE A 169 0.66 -1.79 0.47
C ILE A 169 0.66 -3.30 0.31
N ALA A 170 1.78 -3.94 0.59
CA ALA A 170 1.96 -5.40 0.62
C ALA A 170 1.91 -5.89 2.07
N VAL A 171 1.15 -6.98 2.33
CA VAL A 171 0.99 -7.60 3.66
C VAL A 171 1.09 -9.11 3.55
N TRP A 172 1.91 -9.77 4.41
CA TRP A 172 2.07 -11.23 4.42
C TRP A 172 2.53 -11.78 5.76
#